data_967979622264c158d092a136f39b3b61
#
_entry.id   967979622264c158d092a136f39b3b61
#
_cell.length_a   1.000
_cell.length_b   1.000
_cell.length_c   1.000
_cell.angle_alpha   90.00
_cell.angle_beta   90.00
_cell.angle_gamma   90.00
#
_symmetry.space_group_name_H-M   'P 1'
#
loop_
_entity.id
_entity.type
_entity.pdbx_description
1 polymer ?
#
loop_
_entity_poly.entity_id
_entity_poly.type
_entity_poly.pdbx_seq_one_letter_code
_entity_poly.pdbx_strand_id
1 'polypeptide(L)'
;IKGSKAAPVEKVSVEQLLPKLENTAFRIEEQPYGSLFQLYKNEFLYQSVSKGLITPENLALAGDGTPVITSHRERKHRICDCALNGITDCKCDRYFSQPDCDIGWDSSRDCWYHGYDLYMLVASDSESDLPVFPLLSPASTHDSHGFLHTFFRMRSFLPDYTVSKVLLDSAHDAMPYYQY
;
A
#
# COMPACT_ATOMS: atom_id res chain seq x y z
N ILE A 1 -9.26 -28.90 2.08
CA ILE A 1 -10.06 -27.69 1.80
C ILE A 1 -9.86 -27.37 0.33
N LYS A 2 -10.88 -27.60 -0.51
CA LYS A 2 -10.83 -27.21 -1.93
C LYS A 2 -11.07 -25.70 -1.98
N GLY A 3 -10.00 -24.92 -2.07
CA GLY A 3 -10.09 -23.50 -2.33
C GLY A 3 -10.76 -23.25 -3.69
N SER A 4 -11.80 -22.42 -3.73
CA SER A 4 -12.28 -21.88 -4.98
C SER A 4 -11.09 -21.17 -5.66
N LYS A 5 -10.77 -21.58 -6.89
CA LYS A 5 -9.78 -20.85 -7.70
C LYS A 5 -10.31 -19.43 -7.86
N ALA A 6 -9.72 -18.49 -7.13
CA ALA A 6 -9.80 -17.08 -7.51
C ALA A 6 -9.32 -16.99 -8.97
N ALA A 7 -9.98 -16.15 -9.77
CA ALA A 7 -9.47 -15.84 -11.10
C ALA A 7 -7.99 -15.46 -10.93
N PRO A 8 -7.09 -15.97 -11.78
CA PRO A 8 -5.68 -15.64 -11.66
C PRO A 8 -5.56 -14.11 -11.72
N VAL A 9 -5.10 -13.53 -10.63
CA VAL A 9 -4.70 -12.13 -10.61
C VAL A 9 -3.58 -12.03 -11.64
N GLU A 10 -3.80 -11.23 -12.67
CA GLU A 10 -2.80 -11.00 -13.69
C GLU A 10 -1.58 -10.41 -12.98
N LYS A 11 -0.50 -11.19 -12.89
CA LYS A 11 0.72 -10.73 -12.24
C LYS A 11 1.36 -9.69 -13.15
N VAL A 12 1.07 -8.43 -12.87
CA VAL A 12 1.71 -7.31 -13.55
C VAL A 12 3.17 -7.28 -13.11
N SER A 13 4.08 -7.34 -14.05
CA SER A 13 5.51 -7.20 -13.74
C SER A 13 5.85 -5.75 -13.38
N VAL A 14 6.96 -5.54 -12.68
CA VAL A 14 7.42 -4.20 -12.31
C VAL A 14 7.66 -3.34 -13.55
N GLU A 15 8.19 -3.92 -14.63
CA GLU A 15 8.41 -3.23 -15.90
C GLU A 15 7.11 -2.73 -16.56
N GLN A 16 6.01 -3.42 -16.32
CA GLN A 16 4.68 -3.02 -16.82
C GLN A 16 4.01 -1.99 -15.91
N LEU A 17 4.36 -2.02 -14.62
CA LEU A 17 3.77 -1.12 -13.62
C LEU A 17 4.38 0.28 -13.66
N LEU A 18 5.70 0.38 -13.79
CA LEU A 18 6.44 1.65 -13.74
C LEU A 18 5.91 2.70 -14.72
N PRO A 19 5.75 2.43 -16.04
CA PRO A 19 5.23 3.44 -16.97
C PRO A 19 3.82 3.90 -16.65
N LYS A 20 3.01 3.01 -16.03
CA LYS A 20 1.64 3.37 -15.61
C LYS A 20 1.68 4.34 -14.43
N LEU A 21 2.55 4.10 -13.45
CA LEU A 21 2.70 4.96 -12.28
C LEU A 21 3.27 6.34 -12.63
N GLU A 22 4.27 6.39 -13.51
CA GLU A 22 4.87 7.66 -13.98
C GLU A 22 3.87 8.55 -14.70
N ASN A 23 2.94 7.95 -15.47
CA ASN A 23 1.94 8.69 -16.23
C ASN A 23 0.64 8.95 -15.46
N THR A 24 0.50 8.44 -14.24
CA THR A 24 -0.72 8.61 -13.44
C THR A 24 -0.52 9.75 -12.44
N ALA A 25 -1.13 10.90 -12.72
CA ALA A 25 -1.20 11.99 -11.75
C ALA A 25 -2.01 11.56 -10.52
N PHE A 26 -1.34 11.43 -9.38
CA PHE A 26 -2.01 11.21 -8.09
C PHE A 26 -2.44 12.55 -7.49
N ARG A 27 -3.74 12.82 -7.51
CA ARG A 27 -4.32 14.01 -6.90
C ARG A 27 -4.90 13.64 -5.54
N ILE A 28 -4.27 14.12 -4.49
CA ILE A 28 -4.65 13.81 -3.12
C ILE A 28 -6.06 14.31 -2.79
N GLU A 29 -6.47 15.43 -3.38
CA GLU A 29 -7.77 16.05 -3.18
C GLU A 29 -8.93 15.20 -3.71
N GLU A 30 -8.66 14.35 -4.69
CA GLU A 30 -9.63 13.45 -5.31
C GLU A 30 -9.81 12.16 -4.50
N GLN A 31 -8.99 11.93 -3.47
CA GLN A 31 -9.08 10.73 -2.65
C GLN A 31 -10.08 10.90 -1.51
N PRO A 32 -10.81 9.83 -1.12
CA PRO A 32 -11.75 9.88 0.00
C PRO A 32 -11.13 10.36 1.32
N TYR A 33 -9.83 10.14 1.48
CA TYR A 33 -9.03 10.53 2.65
C TYR A 33 -8.12 11.73 2.39
N GLY A 34 -8.34 12.49 1.32
CA GLY A 34 -7.49 13.62 0.93
C GLY A 34 -7.31 14.66 2.02
N SER A 35 -8.39 15.02 2.72
CA SER A 35 -8.32 15.95 3.85
C SER A 35 -7.43 15.44 4.99
N LEU A 36 -7.42 14.13 5.26
CA LEU A 36 -6.57 13.54 6.28
C LEU A 36 -5.09 13.64 5.90
N PHE A 37 -4.75 13.39 4.63
CA PHE A 37 -3.40 13.56 4.13
C PHE A 37 -2.95 15.02 4.17
N GLN A 38 -3.82 15.98 3.86
CA GLN A 38 -3.50 17.41 3.98
C GLN A 38 -3.25 17.80 5.44
N LEU A 39 -4.07 17.31 6.37
CA LEU A 39 -3.84 17.51 7.80
C LEU A 39 -2.48 16.92 8.22
N TYR A 40 -2.18 15.69 7.84
CA TYR A 40 -0.90 15.05 8.10
C TYR A 40 0.29 15.87 7.56
N LYS A 41 0.20 16.35 6.33
CA LYS A 41 1.23 17.20 5.72
C LYS A 41 1.46 18.47 6.54
N ASN A 42 0.39 19.15 6.91
CA ASN A 42 0.48 20.45 7.59
C ASN A 42 0.92 20.32 9.04
N GLU A 43 0.31 19.39 9.78
CA GLU A 43 0.49 19.30 11.24
C GLU A 43 1.66 18.40 11.65
N PHE A 44 2.10 17.50 10.76
CA PHE A 44 3.19 16.59 11.06
C PHE A 44 4.44 16.88 10.19
N LEU A 45 4.35 16.75 8.88
CA LEU A 45 5.53 16.85 8.03
C LEU A 45 6.13 18.26 8.05
N TYR A 46 5.32 19.30 7.88
CA TYR A 46 5.82 20.67 7.91
C TYR A 46 6.37 21.06 9.28
N GLN A 47 5.77 20.57 10.35
CA GLN A 47 6.30 20.78 11.70
C GLN A 47 7.63 20.06 11.90
N SER A 48 7.77 18.84 11.39
CA SER A 48 9.02 18.06 11.46
C SER A 48 10.15 18.75 10.68
N VAL A 49 9.86 19.28 9.51
CA VAL A 49 10.81 20.08 8.71
C VAL A 49 11.18 21.37 9.44
N SER A 50 10.20 22.11 9.95
CA SER A 50 10.43 23.40 10.63
C SER A 50 11.30 23.27 11.89
N LYS A 51 11.27 22.09 12.51
CA LYS A 51 12.12 21.75 13.67
C LYS A 51 13.46 21.12 13.30
N GLY A 52 13.75 20.99 12.00
CA GLY A 52 14.97 20.37 11.50
C GLY A 52 15.07 18.86 11.73
N LEU A 53 13.94 18.19 11.95
CA LEU A 53 13.89 16.73 12.16
C LEU A 53 13.88 15.94 10.85
N ILE A 54 13.43 16.56 9.76
CA ILE A 54 13.44 16.03 8.40
C ILE A 54 14.06 17.08 7.48
N THR A 55 14.98 16.65 6.60
CA THR A 55 15.63 17.50 5.61
C THR A 55 15.03 17.20 4.22
N PRO A 56 14.07 18.01 3.74
CA PRO A 56 13.35 17.71 2.50
C PRO A 56 14.23 17.75 1.24
N GLU A 57 15.32 18.53 1.24
CA GLU A 57 16.22 18.69 0.10
C GLU A 57 17.18 17.52 -0.09
N ASN A 58 17.33 16.65 0.92
CA ASN A 58 18.28 15.53 0.90
C ASN A 58 17.74 14.37 1.74
N LEU A 59 16.60 13.83 1.36
CA LEU A 59 15.89 12.84 2.12
C LEU A 59 16.43 11.43 1.86
N ALA A 60 16.86 10.74 2.91
CA ALA A 60 17.12 9.31 2.90
C ALA A 60 15.87 8.57 3.38
N LEU A 61 15.31 7.69 2.56
CA LEU A 61 14.11 6.93 2.87
C LEU A 61 14.44 5.47 3.19
N ALA A 62 13.73 4.92 4.17
CA ALA A 62 13.56 3.48 4.29
C ALA A 62 12.10 3.12 4.07
N GLY A 63 11.83 1.93 3.53
CA GLY A 63 10.47 1.48 3.26
C GLY A 63 10.26 0.02 3.63
N ASP A 64 9.11 -0.25 4.28
CA ASP A 64 8.71 -1.60 4.67
C ASP A 64 7.19 -1.72 4.74
N GLY A 65 6.70 -2.95 4.57
CA GLY A 65 5.29 -3.32 4.69
C GLY A 65 4.96 -3.86 6.09
N THR A 66 3.79 -3.55 6.59
CA THR A 66 3.31 -4.04 7.88
C THR A 66 1.88 -4.56 7.76
N PRO A 67 1.59 -5.81 8.19
CA PRO A 67 0.25 -6.37 8.15
C PRO A 67 -0.76 -5.59 9.00
N VAL A 68 -1.86 -5.17 8.40
CA VAL A 68 -3.02 -4.58 9.07
C VAL A 68 -4.16 -5.60 9.03
N ILE A 69 -4.27 -6.37 10.10
CA ILE A 69 -5.23 -7.46 10.21
C ILE A 69 -6.63 -6.90 10.45
N THR A 70 -7.59 -7.35 9.65
CA THR A 70 -9.00 -6.99 9.82
C THR A 70 -9.77 -8.09 10.53
N SER A 71 -10.82 -7.73 11.26
CA SER A 71 -11.70 -8.67 11.98
C SER A 71 -12.78 -9.27 11.08
N HIS A 72 -12.43 -9.61 9.82
CA HIS A 72 -13.44 -10.20 8.95
C HIS A 72 -13.52 -11.72 9.12
N ARG A 73 -14.60 -12.31 8.63
CA ARG A 73 -14.80 -13.74 8.65
C ARG A 73 -14.06 -14.40 7.47
N GLU A 74 -13.55 -15.61 7.65
CA GLU A 74 -12.86 -16.40 6.62
C GLU A 74 -13.69 -16.62 5.34
N ARG A 75 -15.02 -16.47 5.42
CA ARG A 75 -15.93 -16.66 4.29
C ARG A 75 -16.38 -15.33 3.75
N LYS A 76 -16.13 -15.13 2.46
CA LYS A 76 -16.67 -14.00 1.70
C LYS A 76 -18.20 -13.97 1.76
N HIS A 77 -18.77 -12.78 1.89
CA HIS A 77 -20.21 -12.56 1.90
C HIS A 77 -20.80 -12.55 0.49
N ARG A 78 -22.05 -13.00 0.39
CA ARG A 78 -22.86 -12.78 -0.81
C ARG A 78 -23.29 -11.32 -0.88
N ILE A 79 -23.15 -10.73 -2.05
CA ILE A 79 -23.63 -9.37 -2.36
C ILE A 79 -24.77 -9.40 -3.39
N CYS A 80 -25.20 -10.59 -3.82
CA CYS A 80 -26.31 -10.76 -4.76
C CYS A 80 -27.64 -10.98 -4.03
N ASP A 81 -28.73 -10.69 -4.69
CA ASP A 81 -30.11 -10.86 -4.20
C ASP A 81 -30.63 -12.31 -4.34
N CYS A 82 -29.77 -13.25 -4.73
CA CYS A 82 -30.18 -14.64 -4.96
C CYS A 82 -30.85 -15.27 -3.75
N ALA A 83 -30.39 -14.97 -2.54
CA ALA A 83 -30.99 -15.50 -1.31
C ALA A 83 -32.41 -14.96 -1.08
N LEU A 84 -32.65 -13.70 -1.43
CA LEU A 84 -33.99 -13.09 -1.37
C LEU A 84 -34.95 -13.72 -2.38
N ASN A 85 -34.41 -14.19 -3.51
CA ASN A 85 -35.17 -14.88 -4.55
C ASN A 85 -35.22 -16.41 -4.36
N GLY A 86 -34.89 -16.93 -3.17
CA GLY A 86 -34.94 -18.35 -2.82
C GLY A 86 -33.84 -19.22 -3.45
N ILE A 87 -32.84 -18.63 -4.11
CA ILE A 87 -31.72 -19.36 -4.72
C ILE A 87 -30.61 -19.52 -3.65
N THR A 88 -30.45 -20.72 -3.12
CA THR A 88 -29.50 -21.02 -2.06
C THR A 88 -28.10 -21.36 -2.56
N ASP A 89 -27.98 -21.91 -3.78
CA ASP A 89 -26.70 -22.32 -4.38
C ASP A 89 -26.37 -21.49 -5.63
N CYS A 90 -26.18 -20.19 -5.44
CA CYS A 90 -25.76 -19.28 -6.51
C CYS A 90 -24.26 -19.32 -6.73
N LYS A 91 -23.84 -19.12 -7.99
CA LYS A 91 -22.42 -18.98 -8.40
C LYS A 91 -21.95 -17.53 -8.46
N CYS A 92 -22.73 -16.60 -7.91
CA CYS A 92 -22.37 -15.18 -7.89
C CYS A 92 -21.12 -14.96 -7.05
N ASP A 93 -20.37 -13.93 -7.42
CA ASP A 93 -19.18 -13.53 -6.69
C ASP A 93 -19.48 -13.22 -5.22
N ARG A 94 -18.50 -13.51 -4.38
CA ARG A 94 -18.58 -13.24 -2.95
C ARG A 94 -17.42 -12.35 -2.57
N TYR A 95 -17.70 -11.36 -1.73
CA TYR A 95 -16.71 -10.40 -1.27
C TYR A 95 -16.56 -10.44 0.24
N PHE A 96 -15.41 -10.02 0.72
CA PHE A 96 -15.21 -9.78 2.15
C PHE A 96 -16.09 -8.62 2.63
N SER A 97 -16.30 -8.49 3.93
CA SER A 97 -16.98 -7.32 4.52
C SER A 97 -16.28 -6.00 4.21
N GLN A 98 -15.00 -6.08 3.91
CA GLN A 98 -14.18 -5.02 3.35
C GLN A 98 -13.75 -5.49 1.95
N PRO A 99 -14.45 -5.08 0.89
CA PRO A 99 -14.27 -5.65 -0.45
C PRO A 99 -12.91 -5.37 -1.08
N ASP A 100 -12.22 -4.37 -0.58
CA ASP A 100 -10.87 -3.95 -0.98
C ASP A 100 -9.75 -4.62 -0.16
N CYS A 101 -10.06 -5.41 0.86
CA CYS A 101 -9.07 -6.23 1.57
C CYS A 101 -8.85 -7.57 0.87
N ASP A 102 -7.70 -8.21 1.15
CA ASP A 102 -7.37 -9.52 0.61
C ASP A 102 -6.59 -10.38 1.62
N ILE A 103 -6.15 -11.54 1.17
CA ILE A 103 -5.35 -12.48 1.94
C ILE A 103 -3.87 -12.23 1.67
N GLY A 104 -3.11 -12.01 2.73
CA GLY A 104 -1.66 -11.90 2.71
C GLY A 104 -0.97 -12.92 3.59
N TRP A 105 0.34 -13.01 3.45
CA TRP A 105 1.20 -13.84 4.27
C TRP A 105 2.02 -12.98 5.22
N ASP A 106 1.89 -13.21 6.52
CA ASP A 106 2.71 -12.58 7.54
C ASP A 106 3.91 -13.48 7.85
N SER A 107 5.07 -13.14 7.31
CA SER A 107 6.31 -13.91 7.49
C SER A 107 6.82 -13.86 8.94
N SER A 108 6.51 -12.82 9.69
CA SER A 108 6.94 -12.68 11.09
C SER A 108 6.18 -13.62 12.04
N ARG A 109 4.93 -13.95 11.69
CA ARG A 109 4.05 -14.84 12.47
C ARG A 109 3.84 -16.21 11.84
N ASP A 110 4.41 -16.42 10.64
CA ASP A 110 4.26 -17.66 9.87
C ASP A 110 2.79 -18.05 9.65
N CYS A 111 1.95 -17.07 9.28
CA CYS A 111 0.52 -17.30 9.12
C CYS A 111 -0.12 -16.45 8.02
N TRP A 112 -1.21 -16.97 7.48
CA TRP A 112 -2.08 -16.21 6.59
C TRP A 112 -2.96 -15.25 7.39
N TYR A 113 -3.11 -14.03 6.90
CA TYR A 113 -4.02 -13.05 7.47
C TYR A 113 -4.93 -12.47 6.38
N HIS A 114 -6.00 -11.86 6.81
CA HIS A 114 -6.89 -11.11 5.94
C HIS A 114 -6.82 -9.63 6.33
N GLY A 115 -6.68 -8.77 5.35
CA GLY A 115 -6.62 -7.36 5.62
C GLY A 115 -5.89 -6.59 4.56
N TYR A 116 -5.03 -5.71 5.03
CA TYR A 116 -4.23 -4.82 4.21
C TYR A 116 -2.75 -4.95 4.56
N ASP A 117 -1.93 -4.48 3.67
CA ASP A 117 -0.55 -4.15 3.93
C ASP A 117 -0.39 -2.63 4.02
N LEU A 118 0.15 -2.14 5.15
CA LEU A 118 0.51 -0.75 5.33
C LEU A 118 1.98 -0.57 4.96
N TYR A 119 2.21 -0.10 3.74
CA TYR A 119 3.56 0.28 3.34
C TYR A 119 3.90 1.68 3.85
N MET A 120 5.01 1.80 4.61
CA MET A 120 5.43 3.04 5.21
C MET A 120 6.79 3.46 4.66
N LEU A 121 6.90 4.70 4.19
CA LEU A 121 8.19 5.36 3.96
C LEU A 121 8.54 6.22 5.16
N VAL A 122 9.76 6.05 5.68
CA VAL A 122 10.29 6.80 6.82
C VAL A 122 11.56 7.54 6.44
N ALA A 123 11.83 8.66 7.09
CA ALA A 123 13.09 9.39 6.98
C ALA A 123 14.16 8.68 7.83
N SER A 124 14.97 7.83 7.19
CA SER A 124 15.95 6.95 7.85
C SER A 124 17.19 7.68 8.34
N ASP A 125 17.39 8.92 7.96
CA ASP A 125 18.45 9.81 8.44
C ASP A 125 17.99 10.73 9.59
N SER A 126 16.70 10.66 9.94
CA SER A 126 16.19 11.35 11.13
C SER A 126 16.52 10.57 12.41
N GLU A 127 16.67 11.27 13.53
CA GLU A 127 17.00 10.67 14.84
C GLU A 127 15.95 9.61 15.29
N SER A 128 14.74 9.68 14.78
CA SER A 128 13.61 8.85 15.24
C SER A 128 12.86 8.15 14.11
N ASP A 129 13.48 7.93 12.95
CA ASP A 129 12.87 7.27 11.79
C ASP A 129 11.44 7.77 11.49
N LEU A 130 11.31 9.09 11.34
CA LEU A 130 10.00 9.75 11.24
C LEU A 130 9.24 9.32 10.00
N PRO A 131 7.94 8.99 10.10
CA PRO A 131 7.13 8.59 8.97
C PRO A 131 6.95 9.76 7.99
N VAL A 132 7.17 9.47 6.70
CA VAL A 132 7.06 10.45 5.60
C VAL A 132 5.79 10.23 4.80
N PHE A 133 5.51 9.00 4.41
CA PHE A 133 4.33 8.72 3.60
C PHE A 133 3.83 7.28 3.78
N PRO A 134 2.59 7.10 4.23
CA PRO A 134 1.93 5.80 4.33
C PRO A 134 1.09 5.49 3.10
N LEU A 135 1.00 4.22 2.73
CA LEU A 135 0.02 3.73 1.78
C LEU A 135 -0.56 2.40 2.25
N LEU A 136 -1.88 2.30 2.23
CA LEU A 136 -2.59 1.08 2.52
C LEU A 136 -2.93 0.36 1.20
N SER A 137 -2.55 -0.91 1.10
CA SER A 137 -2.81 -1.78 -0.05
C SER A 137 -3.53 -3.04 0.38
N PRO A 138 -4.24 -3.77 -0.50
CA PRO A 138 -4.72 -5.12 -0.18
C PRO A 138 -3.56 -6.02 0.26
N ALA A 139 -3.79 -6.89 1.25
CA ALA A 139 -2.75 -7.75 1.82
C ALA A 139 -2.05 -8.68 0.80
N SER A 140 -2.64 -8.91 -0.37
CA SER A 140 -2.03 -9.66 -1.48
C SER A 140 -1.00 -8.86 -2.28
N THR A 141 -0.83 -7.56 -1.99
CA THR A 141 0.15 -6.71 -2.67
C THR A 141 1.55 -7.11 -2.24
N HIS A 142 2.41 -7.41 -3.19
CA HIS A 142 3.80 -7.72 -2.91
C HIS A 142 4.57 -6.45 -2.52
N ASP A 143 5.50 -6.52 -1.57
CA ASP A 143 6.26 -5.39 -1.02
C ASP A 143 6.91 -4.53 -2.10
N SER A 144 7.46 -5.17 -3.13
CA SER A 144 8.02 -4.48 -4.29
C SER A 144 7.01 -3.56 -5.00
N HIS A 145 5.76 -3.99 -5.15
CA HIS A 145 4.69 -3.16 -5.72
C HIS A 145 4.22 -2.11 -4.71
N GLY A 146 4.14 -2.48 -3.44
CA GLY A 146 3.84 -1.57 -2.32
C GLY A 146 4.79 -0.37 -2.31
N PHE A 147 6.11 -0.65 -2.41
CA PHE A 147 7.12 0.40 -2.51
C PHE A 147 6.89 1.35 -3.68
N LEU A 148 6.77 0.82 -4.90
CA LEU A 148 6.61 1.65 -6.10
C LEU A 148 5.37 2.54 -6.02
N HIS A 149 4.22 1.96 -5.66
CA HIS A 149 2.99 2.73 -5.48
C HIS A 149 3.14 3.84 -4.44
N THR A 150 3.75 3.53 -3.31
CA THR A 150 3.96 4.48 -2.22
C THR A 150 4.92 5.59 -2.62
N PHE A 151 6.03 5.23 -3.25
CA PHE A 151 7.07 6.16 -3.66
C PHE A 151 6.59 7.16 -4.72
N PHE A 152 5.93 6.68 -5.77
CA PHE A 152 5.42 7.59 -6.82
C PHE A 152 4.29 8.49 -6.31
N ARG A 153 3.42 8.00 -5.44
CA ARG A 153 2.39 8.82 -4.80
C ARG A 153 2.99 9.84 -3.84
N MET A 154 4.00 9.45 -3.06
CA MET A 154 4.76 10.38 -2.22
C MET A 154 5.36 11.50 -3.06
N ARG A 155 6.06 11.20 -4.15
CA ARG A 155 6.64 12.21 -5.05
C ARG A 155 5.61 13.18 -5.62
N SER A 156 4.43 12.69 -5.98
CA SER A 156 3.33 13.54 -6.45
C SER A 156 2.76 14.43 -5.34
N PHE A 157 2.71 13.91 -4.11
CA PHE A 157 2.15 14.63 -2.96
C PHE A 157 3.16 15.61 -2.32
N LEU A 158 4.44 15.29 -2.38
CA LEU A 158 5.56 16.06 -1.84
C LEU A 158 6.56 16.42 -2.96
N PRO A 159 6.16 17.23 -3.95
CA PRO A 159 7.00 17.51 -5.13
C PRO A 159 8.29 18.26 -4.78
N ASP A 160 8.30 18.98 -3.66
CA ASP A 160 9.45 19.77 -3.19
C ASP A 160 10.47 18.91 -2.40
N TYR A 161 10.18 17.62 -2.19
CA TYR A 161 11.08 16.72 -1.47
C TYR A 161 12.00 16.00 -2.45
N THR A 162 13.32 16.10 -2.20
CA THR A 162 14.35 15.44 -3.01
C THR A 162 14.86 14.21 -2.30
N VAL A 163 14.63 13.04 -2.88
CA VAL A 163 15.12 11.77 -2.34
C VAL A 163 16.51 11.51 -2.86
N SER A 164 17.48 11.40 -1.98
CA SER A 164 18.89 11.13 -2.29
C SER A 164 19.26 9.66 -2.14
N LYS A 165 18.54 8.92 -1.31
CA LYS A 165 18.83 7.53 -1.00
C LYS A 165 17.56 6.79 -0.61
N VAL A 166 17.47 5.53 -1.00
CA VAL A 166 16.41 4.61 -0.57
C VAL A 166 17.04 3.34 -0.01
N LEU A 167 16.58 2.93 1.16
CA LEU A 167 16.99 1.72 1.86
C LEU A 167 15.80 0.74 1.86
N LEU A 168 16.00 -0.40 1.23
CA LEU A 168 14.99 -1.45 1.12
C LEU A 168 15.62 -2.78 1.54
N ASP A 169 14.80 -3.70 1.99
CA ASP A 169 15.25 -5.06 2.30
C ASP A 169 15.40 -5.92 1.03
N SER A 170 15.83 -7.17 1.21
CA SER A 170 16.06 -8.11 0.09
C SER A 170 14.77 -8.54 -0.63
N ALA A 171 13.58 -8.32 -0.06
CA ALA A 171 12.32 -8.59 -0.74
C ALA A 171 12.10 -7.67 -1.95
N HIS A 172 12.83 -6.54 -1.99
CA HIS A 172 12.81 -5.55 -3.06
C HIS A 172 13.94 -5.74 -4.07
N ASP A 173 14.80 -6.77 -3.93
CA ASP A 173 15.93 -6.99 -4.82
C ASP A 173 15.46 -7.48 -6.21
N ALA A 174 15.15 -6.51 -7.06
CA ALA A 174 14.73 -6.75 -8.44
C ALA A 174 15.40 -5.74 -9.39
N MET A 175 15.89 -6.23 -10.54
CA MET A 175 16.60 -5.41 -11.54
C MET A 175 15.93 -4.07 -11.89
N PRO A 176 14.60 -3.96 -12.01
CA PRO A 176 13.96 -2.69 -12.34
C PRO A 176 14.21 -1.56 -11.35
N TYR A 177 14.47 -1.88 -10.06
CA TYR A 177 14.75 -0.83 -9.05
C TYR A 177 16.10 -0.15 -9.28
N TYR A 178 17.06 -0.86 -9.88
CA TYR A 178 18.40 -0.31 -10.14
C TYR A 178 18.46 0.55 -11.40
N GLN A 179 17.35 0.69 -12.12
CA GLN A 179 17.25 1.47 -13.35
C GLN A 179 16.63 2.85 -13.13
N TYR A 180 16.14 3.11 -11.93
CA TYR A 180 15.49 4.35 -11.49
C TYR A 180 16.23 5.00 -10.32
#